data_c27dd7275d157dbf866be5641ae8d19e
#
_entry.id   c27dd7275d157dbf866be5641ae8d19e
#
_cell.length_a   1.000
_cell.length_b   1.000
_cell.length_c   1.000
_cell.angle_alpha   90.00
_cell.angle_beta   90.00
_cell.angle_gamma   90.00
#
_symmetry.space_group_name_H-M   'P 1'
#
loop_
_entity.id
_entity.type
_entity.pdbx_description
1 polymer ?
#
loop_
_entity_poly.entity_id
_entity_poly.type
_entity_poly.pdbx_seq_one_letter_code
_entity_poly.pdbx_strand_id
1 'polypeptide(L)'
;TTAGVFDYLNLRTNGYEFHMDLTLGKVPYTDPKVQAVFDKWDELVKPGYFLENHAALSWQEALTPMVNGEAAMYVMGNFAVAPLKEAGLRDSNLGFFQFPEITPGIPMAEEAPTDTVHIPSKAKNKTDAKRFLIFMSRADVQEEINKILGQLPINKNSSVKKGDPFLAAGLN
;
A
#
# COMPACT_ATOMS: atom_id res chain seq x y z
N THR A 1 8.07 -0.76 3.86
CA THR A 1 7.55 -1.83 3.05
C THR A 1 7.77 -3.23 3.59
N THR A 2 8.73 -3.44 4.49
CA THR A 2 8.87 -4.68 5.24
C THR A 2 7.55 -5.09 5.89
N ALA A 3 6.86 -4.16 6.56
CA ALA A 3 5.54 -4.40 7.12
C ALA A 3 4.53 -4.85 6.06
N GLY A 4 4.46 -4.17 4.90
CA GLY A 4 3.53 -4.53 3.83
C GLY A 4 3.78 -5.94 3.26
N VAL A 5 5.04 -6.38 3.13
CA VAL A 5 5.33 -7.76 2.72
C VAL A 5 4.84 -8.76 3.77
N PHE A 6 5.08 -8.51 5.07
CA PHE A 6 4.56 -9.35 6.14
C PHE A 6 3.04 -9.40 6.12
N ASP A 7 2.38 -8.25 6.00
CA ASP A 7 0.93 -8.15 6.02
C ASP A 7 0.29 -8.94 4.86
N TYR A 8 0.83 -8.80 3.64
CA TYR A 8 0.33 -9.58 2.50
C TYR A 8 0.61 -11.07 2.62
N LEU A 9 1.80 -11.48 3.09
CA LEU A 9 2.07 -12.89 3.36
C LEU A 9 1.10 -13.45 4.39
N ASN A 10 0.79 -12.68 5.44
CA ASN A 10 -0.16 -13.09 6.47
C ASN A 10 -1.60 -13.16 5.92
N LEU A 11 -2.06 -12.13 5.20
CA LEU A 11 -3.38 -12.11 4.58
C LEU A 11 -3.60 -13.28 3.62
N ARG A 12 -2.59 -13.61 2.80
CA ARG A 12 -2.67 -14.71 1.83
C ARG A 12 -2.47 -16.09 2.43
N THR A 13 -1.89 -16.18 3.64
CA THR A 13 -1.65 -17.45 4.33
C THR A 13 -2.73 -17.76 5.36
N ASN A 14 -3.13 -16.75 6.13
CA ASN A 14 -4.01 -16.94 7.32
C ASN A 14 -5.37 -16.25 7.19
N GLY A 15 -5.54 -15.37 6.21
CA GLY A 15 -6.78 -14.65 5.97
C GLY A 15 -6.96 -13.39 6.81
N TYR A 16 -7.99 -12.61 6.44
CA TYR A 16 -8.28 -11.30 7.01
C TYR A 16 -8.58 -11.34 8.52
N GLU A 17 -9.40 -12.30 8.98
CA GLU A 17 -9.78 -12.39 10.39
C GLU A 17 -8.55 -12.57 11.30
N PHE A 18 -7.64 -13.49 10.93
CA PHE A 18 -6.41 -13.70 11.68
C PHE A 18 -5.49 -12.48 11.65
N HIS A 19 -5.36 -11.84 10.48
CA HIS A 19 -4.57 -10.61 10.33
C HIS A 19 -5.10 -9.50 11.23
N MET A 20 -6.41 -9.28 11.29
CA MET A 20 -7.03 -8.29 12.17
C MET A 20 -6.85 -8.62 13.65
N ASP A 21 -7.00 -9.87 14.04
CA ASP A 21 -6.82 -10.29 15.43
C ASP A 21 -5.36 -10.14 15.89
N LEU A 22 -4.40 -10.39 15.01
CA LEU A 22 -2.98 -10.13 15.26
C LEU A 22 -2.72 -8.61 15.42
N THR A 23 -3.23 -7.79 14.51
CA THR A 23 -3.06 -6.32 14.51
C THR A 23 -3.71 -5.69 15.75
N LEU A 24 -4.84 -6.21 16.21
CA LEU A 24 -5.53 -5.77 17.41
C LEU A 24 -4.92 -6.32 18.71
N GLY A 25 -3.86 -7.11 18.64
CA GLY A 25 -3.19 -7.70 19.80
C GLY A 25 -3.99 -8.81 20.50
N LYS A 26 -5.00 -9.38 19.85
CA LYS A 26 -5.76 -10.53 20.37
C LYS A 26 -4.99 -11.84 20.19
N VAL A 27 -4.15 -11.92 19.19
CA VAL A 27 -3.24 -13.01 18.91
C VAL A 27 -1.81 -12.53 19.14
N PRO A 28 -0.95 -13.28 19.85
CA PRO A 28 0.43 -12.91 20.08
C PRO A 28 1.28 -13.16 18.83
N TYR A 29 2.33 -12.38 18.63
CA TYR A 29 3.30 -12.58 17.54
C TYR A 29 4.11 -13.89 17.66
N THR A 30 3.99 -14.60 18.80
CA THR A 30 4.56 -15.93 19.02
C THR A 30 3.65 -17.07 18.56
N ASP A 31 2.48 -16.75 17.98
CA ASP A 31 1.57 -17.77 17.44
C ASP A 31 2.24 -18.56 16.30
N PRO A 32 2.08 -19.88 16.22
CA PRO A 32 2.66 -20.71 15.16
C PRO A 32 2.28 -20.27 13.74
N LYS A 33 1.10 -19.68 13.54
CA LYS A 33 0.71 -19.12 12.25
C LYS A 33 1.57 -17.92 11.83
N VAL A 34 1.98 -17.10 12.81
CA VAL A 34 2.91 -15.99 12.56
C VAL A 34 4.29 -16.53 12.19
N GLN A 35 4.76 -17.57 12.89
CA GLN A 35 6.02 -18.23 12.53
C GLN A 35 5.97 -18.76 11.08
N ALA A 36 4.88 -19.39 10.67
CA ALA A 36 4.70 -19.89 9.32
C ALA A 36 4.75 -18.76 8.25
N VAL A 37 4.32 -17.55 8.58
CA VAL A 37 4.48 -16.37 7.69
C VAL A 37 5.95 -16.01 7.53
N PHE A 38 6.72 -15.98 8.62
CA PHE A 38 8.17 -15.74 8.55
C PHE A 38 8.91 -16.84 7.80
N ASP A 39 8.51 -18.09 7.96
CA ASP A 39 9.11 -19.22 7.22
C ASP A 39 8.90 -19.04 5.69
N LYS A 40 7.69 -18.63 5.28
CA LYS A 40 7.41 -18.29 3.87
C LYS A 40 8.21 -17.09 3.37
N TRP A 41 8.40 -16.10 4.22
CA TRP A 41 9.21 -14.95 3.85
C TRP A 41 10.68 -15.35 3.66
N ASP A 42 11.17 -16.22 4.52
CA ASP A 42 12.52 -16.77 4.43
C ASP A 42 12.76 -17.56 3.14
N GLU A 43 11.72 -18.27 2.62
CA GLU A 43 11.74 -18.92 1.31
C GLU A 43 11.95 -17.92 0.14
N LEU A 44 11.60 -16.64 0.33
CA LEU A 44 11.82 -15.60 -0.67
C LEU A 44 13.19 -14.91 -0.50
N VAL A 45 13.66 -14.77 0.73
CA VAL A 45 14.91 -14.06 1.04
C VAL A 45 16.14 -14.94 0.81
N LYS A 46 16.12 -16.19 1.29
CA LYS A 46 17.29 -17.10 1.20
C LYS A 46 17.78 -17.37 -0.23
N PRO A 47 16.91 -17.54 -1.24
CA PRO A 47 17.38 -17.73 -2.62
C PRO A 47 17.93 -16.47 -3.28
N GLY A 48 17.86 -15.30 -2.62
CA GLY A 48 18.34 -14.04 -3.16
C GLY A 48 17.41 -13.39 -4.18
N TYR A 49 16.09 -13.56 -4.02
CA TYR A 49 15.10 -12.91 -4.91
C TYR A 49 14.97 -11.41 -4.67
N PHE A 50 15.45 -10.92 -3.54
CA PHE A 50 15.52 -9.49 -3.25
C PHE A 50 16.90 -8.93 -3.57
N LEU A 51 16.97 -7.64 -3.88
CA LEU A 51 18.24 -6.92 -4.00
C LEU A 51 19.06 -7.06 -2.71
N GLU A 52 20.38 -7.18 -2.83
CA GLU A 52 21.27 -7.42 -1.69
C GLU A 52 21.10 -6.38 -0.56
N ASN A 53 20.88 -5.11 -0.94
CA ASN A 53 20.72 -3.99 -0.01
C ASN A 53 19.26 -3.62 0.30
N HIS A 54 18.28 -4.46 -0.07
CA HIS A 54 16.84 -4.14 0.03
C HIS A 54 16.40 -3.65 1.41
N ALA A 55 16.99 -4.19 2.48
CA ALA A 55 16.64 -3.83 3.85
C ALA A 55 17.09 -2.41 4.27
N ALA A 56 18.05 -1.82 3.55
CA ALA A 56 18.59 -0.49 3.83
C ALA A 56 17.88 0.63 3.03
N LEU A 57 17.08 0.29 2.03
CA LEU A 57 16.43 1.26 1.17
C LEU A 57 15.11 1.76 1.78
N SER A 58 14.91 3.06 1.78
CA SER A 58 13.57 3.65 1.92
C SER A 58 12.70 3.26 0.73
N TRP A 59 11.38 3.41 0.86
CA TRP A 59 10.50 3.09 -0.26
C TRP A 59 10.74 3.99 -1.49
N GLN A 60 11.17 5.25 -1.28
CA GLN A 60 11.53 6.18 -2.37
C GLN A 60 12.83 5.73 -3.07
N GLU A 61 13.85 5.37 -2.30
CA GLU A 61 15.12 4.90 -2.86
C GLU A 61 14.95 3.59 -3.64
N ALA A 62 14.03 2.71 -3.20
CA ALA A 62 13.72 1.46 -3.87
C ALA A 62 13.04 1.63 -5.26
N LEU A 63 12.57 2.84 -5.61
CA LEU A 63 12.07 3.13 -6.97
C LEU A 63 13.20 3.10 -8.00
N THR A 64 14.40 3.55 -7.63
CA THR A 64 15.55 3.67 -8.55
C THR A 64 15.95 2.34 -9.18
N PRO A 65 16.13 1.23 -8.45
CA PRO A 65 16.41 -0.07 -9.04
C PRO A 65 15.35 -0.54 -10.03
N MET A 66 14.07 -0.25 -9.79
CA MET A 66 13.00 -0.59 -10.72
C MET A 66 13.09 0.24 -12.01
N VAL A 67 13.34 1.54 -11.90
CA VAL A 67 13.50 2.45 -13.04
C VAL A 67 14.71 2.05 -13.90
N ASN A 68 15.81 1.64 -13.26
CA ASN A 68 17.03 1.20 -13.93
C ASN A 68 16.94 -0.23 -14.52
N GLY A 69 15.88 -0.98 -14.23
CA GLY A 69 15.74 -2.37 -14.67
C GLY A 69 16.57 -3.37 -13.85
N GLU A 70 17.07 -2.98 -12.69
CA GLU A 70 17.79 -3.84 -11.73
C GLU A 70 16.82 -4.72 -10.93
N ALA A 71 15.56 -4.27 -10.78
CA ALA A 71 14.48 -5.01 -10.16
C ALA A 71 13.28 -5.07 -11.12
N ALA A 72 12.71 -6.26 -11.29
CA ALA A 72 11.56 -6.49 -12.18
C ALA A 72 10.21 -6.23 -11.49
N MET A 73 10.17 -6.28 -10.17
CA MET A 73 8.94 -6.15 -9.37
C MET A 73 9.21 -5.33 -8.11
N TYR A 74 8.17 -4.64 -7.66
CA TYR A 74 8.19 -3.87 -6.43
C TYR A 74 6.88 -4.06 -5.66
N VAL A 75 6.97 -4.59 -4.45
CA VAL A 75 5.80 -4.72 -3.55
C VAL A 75 5.55 -3.37 -2.88
N MET A 76 4.53 -2.65 -3.36
CA MET A 76 4.20 -1.31 -2.89
C MET A 76 2.75 -0.96 -3.25
N GLY A 77 2.19 0.03 -2.56
CA GLY A 77 0.88 0.57 -2.90
C GLY A 77 0.87 1.35 -4.21
N ASN A 78 -0.31 1.56 -4.76
CA ASN A 78 -0.53 2.27 -6.03
C ASN A 78 0.01 3.72 -6.04
N PHE A 79 0.21 4.33 -4.87
CA PHE A 79 0.84 5.66 -4.74
C PHE A 79 2.28 5.72 -5.29
N ALA A 80 2.96 4.56 -5.46
CA ALA A 80 4.27 4.49 -6.08
C ALA A 80 4.22 4.71 -7.61
N VAL A 81 3.06 4.59 -8.24
CA VAL A 81 2.91 4.72 -9.70
C VAL A 81 3.26 6.13 -10.19
N ALA A 82 2.80 7.17 -9.49
CA ALA A 82 3.08 8.55 -9.89
C ALA A 82 4.60 8.84 -9.90
N PRO A 83 5.37 8.63 -8.83
CA PRO A 83 6.82 8.84 -8.85
C PRO A 83 7.56 7.91 -9.83
N LEU A 84 7.10 6.68 -10.08
CA LEU A 84 7.68 5.82 -11.11
C LEU A 84 7.51 6.41 -12.52
N LYS A 85 6.34 6.97 -12.81
CA LYS A 85 6.08 7.67 -14.08
C LYS A 85 6.88 8.96 -14.22
N GLU A 86 7.03 9.72 -13.14
CA GLU A 86 7.90 10.91 -13.09
C GLU A 86 9.36 10.53 -13.36
N ALA A 87 9.82 9.40 -12.85
CA ALA A 87 11.18 8.89 -13.10
C ALA A 87 11.37 8.28 -14.49
N GLY A 88 10.32 8.22 -15.32
CA GLY A 88 10.45 7.86 -16.75
C GLY A 88 9.75 6.57 -17.17
N LEU A 89 9.16 5.79 -16.26
CA LEU A 89 8.35 4.64 -16.66
C LEU A 89 7.05 5.08 -17.35
N ARG A 90 6.50 4.22 -18.19
CA ARG A 90 5.29 4.47 -18.99
C ARG A 90 4.31 3.32 -18.80
N ASP A 91 3.03 3.54 -19.12
CA ASP A 91 2.00 2.49 -19.10
C ASP A 91 2.32 1.29 -20.01
N SER A 92 3.24 1.48 -20.95
CA SER A 92 3.71 0.42 -21.85
C SER A 92 4.75 -0.51 -21.23
N ASN A 93 5.43 -0.09 -20.14
CA ASN A 93 6.48 -0.85 -19.47
C ASN A 93 6.33 -0.93 -17.95
N LEU A 94 5.21 -0.46 -17.41
CA LEU A 94 4.82 -0.57 -16.01
C LEU A 94 3.50 -1.31 -15.93
N GLY A 95 3.46 -2.42 -15.21
CA GLY A 95 2.26 -3.20 -14.96
C GLY A 95 1.90 -3.22 -13.47
N PHE A 96 0.70 -3.69 -13.18
CA PHE A 96 0.21 -3.92 -11.83
C PHE A 96 -0.48 -5.28 -11.76
N PHE A 97 -0.27 -5.97 -10.66
CA PHE A 97 -1.06 -7.15 -10.28
C PHE A 97 -1.20 -7.20 -8.75
N GLN A 98 -2.29 -7.77 -8.30
CA GLN A 98 -2.53 -7.99 -6.87
C GLN A 98 -1.52 -8.98 -6.32
N PHE A 99 -1.21 -8.86 -5.02
CA PHE A 99 -0.36 -9.86 -4.35
C PHE A 99 -0.98 -11.25 -4.49
N PRO A 100 -0.24 -12.24 -5.04
CA PRO A 100 -0.83 -13.51 -5.45
C PRO A 100 -1.39 -14.34 -4.30
N GLU A 101 -2.32 -15.24 -4.65
CA GLU A 101 -2.82 -16.26 -3.73
C GLU A 101 -1.66 -17.15 -3.26
N ILE A 102 -1.64 -17.48 -1.96
CA ILE A 102 -0.69 -18.43 -1.37
C ILE A 102 -1.42 -19.68 -0.92
N THR A 103 -2.46 -19.53 -0.11
CA THR A 103 -3.26 -20.64 0.40
C THR A 103 -4.60 -20.68 -0.34
N PRO A 104 -4.87 -21.73 -1.14
CA PRO A 104 -6.13 -21.85 -1.87
C PRO A 104 -7.35 -21.78 -0.95
N GLY A 105 -8.35 -21.00 -1.38
CA GLY A 105 -9.61 -20.85 -0.66
C GLY A 105 -9.62 -19.78 0.44
N ILE A 106 -8.51 -19.13 0.72
CA ILE A 106 -8.50 -17.92 1.55
C ILE A 106 -8.98 -16.75 0.71
N PRO A 107 -10.06 -16.03 1.14
CA PRO A 107 -10.53 -14.86 0.39
C PRO A 107 -9.44 -13.79 0.25
N MET A 108 -9.32 -13.25 -0.94
CA MET A 108 -8.38 -12.16 -1.22
C MET A 108 -8.83 -10.90 -0.48
N ALA A 109 -7.97 -10.37 0.38
CA ALA A 109 -8.15 -9.09 1.04
C ALA A 109 -6.96 -8.19 0.71
N GLU A 110 -7.21 -6.89 0.58
CA GLU A 110 -6.19 -5.90 0.25
C GLU A 110 -5.92 -4.97 1.41
N GLU A 111 -4.67 -4.56 1.55
CA GLU A 111 -4.27 -3.48 2.43
C GLU A 111 -4.69 -2.13 1.81
N ALA A 112 -5.61 -1.45 2.45
CA ALA A 112 -6.07 -0.12 2.05
C ALA A 112 -5.90 0.88 3.20
N PRO A 113 -4.67 1.15 3.64
CA PRO A 113 -4.44 2.09 4.74
C PRO A 113 -4.90 3.49 4.34
N THR A 114 -5.60 4.14 5.25
CA THR A 114 -6.11 5.48 5.06
C THR A 114 -5.24 6.48 5.80
N ASP A 115 -4.71 7.47 5.10
CA ASP A 115 -4.05 8.60 5.72
C ASP A 115 -5.06 9.46 6.49
N THR A 116 -4.68 9.89 7.68
CA THR A 116 -5.54 10.66 8.57
C THR A 116 -4.96 12.04 8.87
N VAL A 117 -5.83 13.05 8.94
CA VAL A 117 -5.45 14.42 9.29
C VAL A 117 -6.07 14.79 10.64
N HIS A 118 -5.23 15.20 11.57
CA HIS A 118 -5.63 15.46 12.95
C HIS A 118 -5.42 16.92 13.35
N ILE A 119 -6.29 17.41 14.22
CA ILE A 119 -6.11 18.71 14.90
C ILE A 119 -5.56 18.42 16.31
N PRO A 120 -4.31 18.81 16.63
CA PRO A 120 -3.76 18.59 17.97
C PRO A 120 -4.64 19.25 19.05
N SER A 121 -4.74 18.60 20.22
CA SER A 121 -5.55 19.13 21.34
C SER A 121 -5.12 20.53 21.79
N LYS A 122 -3.83 20.85 21.64
CA LYS A 122 -3.23 22.16 22.00
C LYS A 122 -3.16 23.15 20.83
N ALA A 123 -3.76 22.85 19.66
CA ALA A 123 -3.78 23.78 18.55
C ALA A 123 -4.48 25.08 18.94
N LYS A 124 -3.85 26.22 18.60
CA LYS A 124 -4.35 27.56 18.97
C LYS A 124 -5.54 27.99 18.11
N ASN A 125 -5.53 27.64 16.81
CA ASN A 125 -6.61 28.00 15.88
C ASN A 125 -7.38 26.76 15.42
N LYS A 126 -8.21 26.20 16.31
CA LYS A 126 -9.02 25.01 16.00
C LYS A 126 -10.17 25.31 15.05
N THR A 127 -10.68 26.54 15.05
CA THR A 127 -11.81 26.92 14.20
C THR A 127 -11.45 26.87 12.72
N ASP A 128 -10.34 27.48 12.32
CA ASP A 128 -9.93 27.44 10.92
C ASP A 128 -9.35 26.07 10.53
N ALA A 129 -8.69 25.39 11.46
CA ALA A 129 -8.28 24.01 11.24
C ALA A 129 -9.47 23.09 10.92
N LYS A 130 -10.60 23.22 11.66
CA LYS A 130 -11.83 22.48 11.35
C LYS A 130 -12.41 22.87 9.97
N ARG A 131 -12.40 24.16 9.61
CA ARG A 131 -12.84 24.62 8.29
C ARG A 131 -11.97 24.01 7.18
N PHE A 132 -10.67 23.96 7.40
CA PHE A 132 -9.74 23.29 6.46
C PHE A 132 -10.04 21.81 6.31
N LEU A 133 -10.28 21.07 7.41
CA LEU A 133 -10.65 19.65 7.34
C LEU A 133 -11.97 19.42 6.60
N ILE A 134 -12.96 20.29 6.82
CA ILE A 134 -14.24 20.25 6.09
C ILE A 134 -13.99 20.50 4.60
N PHE A 135 -13.15 21.46 4.25
CA PHE A 135 -12.75 21.69 2.85
C PHE A 135 -12.09 20.46 2.25
N MET A 136 -11.10 19.86 2.94
CA MET A 136 -10.39 18.67 2.50
C MET A 136 -11.29 17.43 2.38
N SER A 137 -12.40 17.38 3.12
CA SER A 137 -13.35 16.26 3.04
C SER A 137 -14.32 16.34 1.86
N ARG A 138 -14.36 17.44 1.13
CA ARG A 138 -15.26 17.63 -0.01
C ARG A 138 -14.89 16.70 -1.16
N ALA A 139 -15.91 16.19 -1.86
CA ALA A 139 -15.72 15.27 -2.98
C ALA A 139 -14.88 15.87 -4.11
N ASP A 140 -15.16 17.11 -4.51
CA ASP A 140 -14.44 17.83 -5.55
C ASP A 140 -12.97 18.08 -5.20
N VAL A 141 -12.70 18.42 -3.94
CA VAL A 141 -11.34 18.66 -3.46
C VAL A 141 -10.53 17.35 -3.42
N GLN A 142 -11.13 16.27 -2.92
CA GLN A 142 -10.46 14.97 -2.90
C GLN A 142 -10.23 14.43 -4.32
N GLU A 143 -11.15 14.66 -5.24
CA GLU A 143 -10.97 14.30 -6.64
C GLU A 143 -9.73 14.96 -7.26
N GLU A 144 -9.56 16.29 -7.07
CA GLU A 144 -8.40 17.00 -7.59
C GLU A 144 -7.07 16.60 -6.90
N ILE A 145 -7.07 16.46 -5.57
CA ILE A 145 -5.87 16.05 -4.82
C ILE A 145 -5.44 14.64 -5.25
N ASN A 146 -6.38 13.69 -5.26
CA ASN A 146 -6.05 12.30 -5.56
C ASN A 146 -5.69 12.09 -7.04
N LYS A 147 -6.23 12.90 -7.94
CA LYS A 147 -5.80 12.94 -9.34
C LYS A 147 -4.32 13.35 -9.47
N ILE A 148 -3.86 14.32 -8.68
CA ILE A 148 -2.45 14.75 -8.66
C ILE A 148 -1.56 13.67 -8.04
N LEU A 149 -2.01 13.08 -6.93
CA LEU A 149 -1.25 12.09 -6.17
C LEU A 149 -1.31 10.67 -6.77
N GLY A 150 -2.20 10.40 -7.73
CA GLY A 150 -2.42 9.05 -8.26
C GLY A 150 -3.02 8.10 -7.21
N GLN A 151 -3.84 8.62 -6.29
CA GLN A 151 -4.43 7.86 -5.18
C GLN A 151 -5.94 7.75 -5.32
N LEU A 152 -6.55 6.87 -4.51
CA LEU A 152 -7.99 6.71 -4.44
C LEU A 152 -8.59 7.71 -3.43
N PRO A 153 -9.69 8.39 -3.77
CA PRO A 153 -10.39 9.26 -2.83
C PRO A 153 -11.15 8.46 -1.79
N ILE A 154 -11.22 8.97 -0.56
CA ILE A 154 -12.00 8.37 0.53
C ILE A 154 -13.48 8.77 0.45
N ASN A 155 -13.76 9.97 -0.06
CA ASN A 155 -15.14 10.42 -0.21
C ASN A 155 -15.83 9.63 -1.32
N LYS A 156 -16.82 8.83 -0.95
CA LYS A 156 -17.58 7.96 -1.88
C LYS A 156 -18.32 8.70 -3.01
N ASN A 157 -18.46 10.01 -2.90
CA ASN A 157 -19.06 10.86 -3.93
C ASN A 157 -18.02 11.45 -4.90
N SER A 158 -16.72 11.20 -4.65
CA SER A 158 -15.66 11.59 -5.57
C SER A 158 -15.61 10.63 -6.75
N SER A 159 -15.30 11.13 -7.92
CA SER A 159 -15.00 10.30 -9.08
C SER A 159 -13.51 9.96 -9.13
N VAL A 160 -13.20 8.82 -9.73
CA VAL A 160 -11.83 8.42 -10.06
C VAL A 160 -11.59 8.68 -11.53
N LYS A 161 -10.40 9.16 -11.88
CA LYS A 161 -10.02 9.45 -13.27
C LYS A 161 -10.26 8.22 -14.15
N LYS A 162 -11.21 8.34 -15.08
CA LYS A 162 -11.48 7.28 -16.05
C LYS A 162 -10.28 7.06 -16.95
N GLY A 163 -9.92 5.79 -17.17
CA GLY A 163 -8.84 5.39 -18.07
C GLY A 163 -7.45 5.32 -17.44
N ASP A 164 -7.33 5.55 -16.13
CA ASP A 164 -6.07 5.21 -15.43
C ASP A 164 -6.12 3.72 -15.05
N PRO A 165 -5.26 2.86 -15.64
CA PRO A 165 -5.29 1.42 -15.41
C PRO A 165 -4.91 1.04 -13.98
N PHE A 166 -4.06 1.83 -13.32
CA PHE A 166 -3.59 1.55 -11.96
C PHE A 166 -4.64 1.90 -10.92
N LEU A 167 -5.36 3.02 -11.11
CA LEU A 167 -6.49 3.38 -10.24
C LEU A 167 -7.65 2.42 -10.44
N ALA A 168 -7.92 2.00 -11.68
CA ALA A 168 -8.95 1.02 -11.97
C ALA A 168 -8.65 -0.35 -11.33
N ALA A 169 -7.38 -0.78 -11.35
CA ALA A 169 -6.96 -2.02 -10.70
C ALA A 169 -7.08 -1.96 -9.17
N GLY A 170 -6.86 -0.79 -8.56
CA GLY A 170 -7.02 -0.59 -7.11
C GLY A 170 -8.48 -0.51 -6.63
N LEU A 171 -9.46 -0.43 -7.53
CA LEU A 171 -10.90 -0.41 -7.20
C LEU A 171 -11.56 -1.80 -7.27
N ASN A 172 -10.92 -2.78 -7.85
CA ASN A 172 -11.42 -4.17 -8.03
C ASN A 172 -10.85 -5.10 -6.97
#